data_b5344f4a406933d5192fd1070a99d37f
#
_entry.id   b5344f4a406933d5192fd1070a99d37f
#
_cell.length_a   1.000
_cell.length_b   1.000
_cell.length_c   1.000
_cell.angle_alpha   90.00
_cell.angle_beta   90.00
_cell.angle_gamma   90.00
#
_symmetry.space_group_name_H-M   'P 1'
#
loop_
_entity.id
_entity.type
_entity.pdbx_description
1 polymer ?
#
loop_
_entity_poly.entity_id
_entity_poly.type
_entity_poly.pdbx_seq_one_letter_code
_entity_poly.pdbx_strand_id
1 'polypeptide(L)'
;MKIDEVIPAKGHDYSYKSASSTEPTCTESGRYKGTCPVCGKDYNDTIPALGHDWGEWVVTQEPTYTTTGYRYHLCARCNTREGEDIPKLHTHTWDAGVVTQKPTATEPGVKTFTCTICGETKTEPIPATGVPDVCPGGPTCPGYAFRDMPVPTDWAHEGLDYCIYHGYIAGTSASTVSPNGVCTRAQLVSILYRVQGEPTTVKGYELSKLRAPFDDVPRGQWYTDAIWWAKLMGVVAGTSATTFDPEGEITREQLAVILYNYTKQFAPGSLTATGSLAGFPDAASVSSWARTEMAWAVGNGLISGTGSGSVAYLTPQGSATRAQVAAILMRFEQAMA
;
A
#
# COMPACT_ATOMS: atom_id res chain seq x y z
N MET A 1 35.74 52.88 -73.76
CA MET A 1 34.85 52.32 -72.79
C MET A 1 35.73 51.87 -71.59
N LYS A 2 35.83 52.69 -70.50
CA LYS A 2 36.61 52.29 -69.31
C LYS A 2 35.72 51.39 -68.52
N ILE A 3 36.19 50.19 -68.27
CA ILE A 3 35.59 49.28 -67.31
C ILE A 3 36.00 49.74 -65.94
N ASP A 4 35.09 50.30 -65.20
CA ASP A 4 35.32 50.63 -63.77
C ASP A 4 35.41 49.30 -63.04
N GLU A 5 36.61 48.93 -62.66
CA GLU A 5 36.89 47.75 -61.81
C GLU A 5 36.38 48.05 -60.42
N VAL A 6 35.32 47.35 -60.00
CA VAL A 6 34.73 47.48 -58.65
C VAL A 6 35.72 46.84 -57.70
N ILE A 7 36.46 47.67 -56.97
CA ILE A 7 37.35 47.22 -55.89
C ILE A 7 36.47 46.77 -54.70
N PRO A 8 36.58 45.50 -54.27
CA PRO A 8 35.76 45.01 -53.12
C PRO A 8 36.07 45.83 -51.86
N ALA A 9 35.06 46.18 -51.10
CA ALA A 9 35.21 46.83 -49.81
C ALA A 9 36.11 45.95 -48.90
N LYS A 10 37.14 46.55 -48.26
CA LYS A 10 38.11 45.82 -47.44
C LYS A 10 37.54 45.29 -46.11
N GLY A 11 36.27 45.44 -45.87
CA GLY A 11 35.67 45.07 -44.59
C GLY A 11 36.14 45.97 -43.43
N HIS A 12 35.65 45.65 -42.20
CA HIS A 12 36.11 46.33 -41.01
C HIS A 12 37.24 45.53 -40.35
N ASP A 13 38.26 46.23 -39.81
CA ASP A 13 39.26 45.65 -38.95
C ASP A 13 38.81 45.79 -37.51
N TYR A 14 38.42 44.66 -36.92
CA TYR A 14 37.96 44.58 -35.51
C TYR A 14 39.04 44.03 -34.56
N SER A 15 40.26 43.96 -34.96
CA SER A 15 41.38 43.50 -34.16
C SER A 15 41.80 44.46 -33.05
N TYR A 16 41.42 45.75 -33.19
CA TYR A 16 41.82 46.79 -32.24
C TYR A 16 40.82 46.90 -31.06
N LYS A 17 41.31 46.56 -29.85
CA LYS A 17 40.54 46.56 -28.58
C LYS A 17 40.74 47.88 -27.85
N SER A 18 39.63 48.60 -27.52
CA SER A 18 39.72 49.81 -26.73
C SER A 18 39.90 49.51 -25.24
N ALA A 19 40.44 50.52 -24.49
CA ALA A 19 40.56 50.43 -23.02
C ALA A 19 39.22 50.29 -22.27
N SER A 20 38.09 50.55 -22.94
CA SER A 20 36.74 50.36 -22.38
C SER A 20 36.14 48.98 -22.64
N SER A 21 36.87 48.06 -23.26
CA SER A 21 36.51 46.65 -23.38
C SER A 21 36.60 45.97 -22.02
N THR A 22 35.68 45.07 -21.74
CA THR A 22 35.65 44.28 -20.49
C THR A 22 35.75 42.79 -20.83
N GLU A 23 36.64 42.09 -20.15
CA GLU A 23 36.74 40.62 -20.33
C GLU A 23 35.53 39.94 -19.70
N PRO A 24 35.05 38.81 -20.32
CA PRO A 24 34.02 38.01 -19.70
C PRO A 24 34.58 37.27 -18.49
N THR A 25 33.72 37.13 -17.49
CA THR A 25 33.96 36.27 -16.33
C THR A 25 33.23 34.92 -16.51
N CYS A 26 33.30 34.08 -15.51
CA CYS A 26 32.56 32.80 -15.57
C CYS A 26 31.04 33.00 -15.69
N THR A 27 30.51 34.05 -15.09
CA THR A 27 29.06 34.31 -14.98
C THR A 27 28.60 35.56 -15.71
N GLU A 28 29.52 36.49 -16.00
CA GLU A 28 29.18 37.76 -16.63
C GLU A 28 29.76 37.84 -18.05
N SER A 29 28.97 38.33 -18.96
CA SER A 29 29.39 38.61 -20.34
C SER A 29 30.33 39.77 -20.39
N GLY A 30 31.37 39.65 -21.17
CA GLY A 30 32.28 40.73 -21.50
C GLY A 30 31.74 41.62 -22.64
N ARG A 31 32.43 42.72 -22.89
CA ARG A 31 32.17 43.61 -24.03
C ARG A 31 33.45 43.91 -24.81
N TYR A 32 33.37 43.70 -26.07
CA TYR A 32 34.46 44.07 -27.00
C TYR A 32 34.12 45.36 -27.70
N LYS A 33 34.82 46.43 -27.34
CA LYS A 33 34.60 47.75 -27.92
C LYS A 33 35.84 48.24 -28.65
N GLY A 34 35.64 48.90 -29.74
CA GLY A 34 36.72 49.51 -30.51
C GLY A 34 36.21 50.39 -31.65
N THR A 35 37.17 51.01 -32.31
CA THR A 35 36.90 51.79 -33.51
C THR A 35 37.73 51.25 -34.65
N CYS A 36 37.16 50.95 -35.80
CA CYS A 36 37.88 50.45 -36.98
C CYS A 36 38.91 51.49 -37.41
N PRO A 37 40.21 51.15 -37.42
CA PRO A 37 41.25 52.10 -37.78
C PRO A 37 41.22 52.48 -39.29
N VAL A 38 40.49 51.67 -40.11
CA VAL A 38 40.41 51.91 -41.55
C VAL A 38 39.29 52.91 -41.90
N CYS A 39 38.14 52.85 -41.21
CA CYS A 39 36.97 53.66 -41.58
C CYS A 39 36.40 54.51 -40.45
N GLY A 40 36.94 54.43 -39.20
CA GLY A 40 36.47 55.17 -38.03
C GLY A 40 35.13 54.69 -37.45
N LYS A 41 34.59 53.57 -37.89
CA LYS A 41 33.31 53.05 -37.40
C LYS A 41 33.48 52.36 -36.05
N ASP A 42 32.71 52.76 -35.06
CA ASP A 42 32.69 52.12 -33.77
C ASP A 42 31.98 50.76 -33.81
N TYR A 43 32.44 49.82 -33.01
CA TYR A 43 31.80 48.54 -32.75
C TYR A 43 31.72 48.22 -31.26
N ASN A 44 30.67 47.47 -30.89
CA ASN A 44 30.41 47.08 -29.51
C ASN A 44 29.72 45.72 -29.50
N ASP A 45 30.50 44.64 -29.36
CA ASP A 45 30.02 43.29 -29.36
C ASP A 45 30.06 42.71 -27.94
N THR A 46 29.10 41.81 -27.65
CA THR A 46 29.03 41.13 -26.38
C THR A 46 29.81 39.79 -26.50
N ILE A 47 30.74 39.57 -25.57
CA ILE A 47 31.44 38.29 -25.44
C ILE A 47 30.65 37.46 -24.41
N PRO A 48 30.14 36.32 -24.77
CA PRO A 48 29.43 35.49 -23.81
C PRO A 48 30.24 35.17 -22.56
N ALA A 49 29.58 34.98 -21.42
CA ALA A 49 30.21 34.49 -20.20
C ALA A 49 30.93 33.15 -20.49
N LEU A 50 32.09 32.96 -19.86
CA LEU A 50 32.94 31.81 -20.12
C LEU A 50 32.41 30.49 -19.56
N GLY A 51 31.38 30.56 -18.68
CA GLY A 51 30.98 29.43 -17.89
C GLY A 51 32.01 29.05 -16.82
N HIS A 52 31.66 28.15 -15.95
CA HIS A 52 32.59 27.58 -14.99
C HIS A 52 33.43 26.46 -15.66
N ASP A 53 34.69 26.37 -15.28
CA ASP A 53 35.60 25.30 -15.65
C ASP A 53 35.81 24.45 -14.40
N TRP A 54 34.93 23.48 -14.22
CA TRP A 54 34.90 22.69 -13.02
C TRP A 54 36.02 21.66 -12.98
N GLY A 55 36.77 21.65 -11.89
CA GLY A 55 37.80 20.65 -11.60
C GLY A 55 37.20 19.32 -11.14
N GLU A 56 38.08 18.41 -10.74
CA GLU A 56 37.68 17.11 -10.20
C GLU A 56 36.87 17.24 -8.89
N TRP A 57 35.97 16.27 -8.68
CA TRP A 57 35.20 16.17 -7.45
C TRP A 57 36.12 15.79 -6.27
N VAL A 58 36.03 16.53 -5.19
CA VAL A 58 36.72 16.27 -3.92
C VAL A 58 35.68 15.76 -2.92
N VAL A 59 35.73 14.51 -2.55
CA VAL A 59 34.91 13.94 -1.50
C VAL A 59 35.47 14.36 -0.16
N THR A 60 34.67 15.06 0.65
CA THR A 60 35.05 15.49 1.99
C THR A 60 34.37 14.67 3.08
N GLN A 61 33.30 14.00 2.73
CA GLN A 61 32.61 13.07 3.59
C GLN A 61 32.14 11.88 2.77
N GLU A 62 32.61 10.70 3.11
CA GLU A 62 32.13 9.46 2.49
C GLU A 62 30.72 9.15 2.99
N PRO A 63 29.81 8.65 2.11
CA PRO A 63 28.50 8.20 2.53
C PRO A 63 28.60 6.95 3.39
N THR A 64 27.68 6.82 4.36
CA THR A 64 27.51 5.61 5.16
C THR A 64 26.10 5.03 4.96
N TYR A 65 25.76 3.99 5.68
CA TYR A 65 24.38 3.47 5.69
C TYR A 65 23.37 4.42 6.35
N THR A 66 23.84 5.31 7.24
CA THR A 66 22.99 6.21 8.04
C THR A 66 23.12 7.67 7.67
N THR A 67 24.24 8.07 7.06
CA THR A 67 24.53 9.46 6.70
C THR A 67 24.84 9.61 5.23
N THR A 68 24.42 10.72 4.63
CA THR A 68 24.85 11.13 3.29
C THR A 68 26.33 11.52 3.33
N GLY A 69 27.03 11.26 2.23
CA GLY A 69 28.33 11.85 1.99
C GLY A 69 28.20 13.27 1.45
N TYR A 70 29.36 13.93 1.24
CA TYR A 70 29.40 15.25 0.61
C TYR A 70 30.63 15.37 -0.26
N ARG A 71 30.45 15.90 -1.48
CA ARG A 71 31.54 16.23 -2.40
C ARG A 71 31.37 17.62 -2.97
N TYR A 72 32.47 18.20 -3.38
CA TYR A 72 32.48 19.49 -4.06
C TYR A 72 33.55 19.52 -5.14
N HIS A 73 33.44 20.49 -6.04
CA HIS A 73 34.47 20.87 -6.97
C HIS A 73 34.66 22.39 -7.00
N LEU A 74 35.77 22.83 -7.53
CA LEU A 74 36.15 24.24 -7.66
C LEU A 74 36.27 24.60 -9.11
N CYS A 75 35.80 25.78 -9.47
CA CYS A 75 36.08 26.33 -10.78
C CYS A 75 37.58 26.75 -10.88
N ALA A 76 38.30 26.23 -11.88
CA ALA A 76 39.70 26.56 -12.10
C ALA A 76 39.94 28.06 -12.43
N ARG A 77 38.91 28.78 -12.92
CA ARG A 77 39.03 30.21 -13.32
C ARG A 77 38.69 31.18 -12.19
N CYS A 78 37.66 30.90 -11.39
CA CYS A 78 37.14 31.83 -10.40
C CYS A 78 37.14 31.35 -8.96
N ASN A 79 37.54 30.07 -8.73
CA ASN A 79 37.52 29.40 -7.43
C ASN A 79 36.14 29.30 -6.79
N THR A 80 35.06 29.54 -7.55
CA THR A 80 33.71 29.27 -7.04
C THR A 80 33.59 27.79 -6.71
N ARG A 81 32.99 27.49 -5.57
CA ARG A 81 32.74 26.13 -5.08
C ARG A 81 31.30 25.73 -5.38
N GLU A 82 31.11 24.57 -5.94
CA GLU A 82 29.82 23.89 -6.06
C GLU A 82 29.92 22.53 -5.39
N GLY A 83 28.91 22.12 -4.65
CA GLY A 83 28.92 20.86 -3.92
C GLY A 83 27.55 20.22 -3.88
N GLU A 84 27.55 18.90 -3.70
CA GLU A 84 26.34 18.11 -3.62
C GLU A 84 26.48 16.97 -2.59
N ASP A 85 25.34 16.49 -2.10
CA ASP A 85 25.30 15.33 -1.24
C ASP A 85 25.47 14.04 -2.04
N ILE A 86 26.28 13.13 -1.52
CA ILE A 86 26.39 11.75 -2.03
C ILE A 86 25.36 10.90 -1.31
N PRO A 87 24.45 10.20 -2.03
CA PRO A 87 23.43 9.37 -1.41
C PRO A 87 23.99 8.33 -0.45
N LYS A 88 23.23 7.95 0.56
CA LYS A 88 23.56 6.86 1.49
C LYS A 88 23.82 5.55 0.74
N LEU A 89 24.64 4.65 1.33
CA LEU A 89 25.13 3.43 0.70
C LEU A 89 24.10 2.29 0.56
N HIS A 90 22.80 2.54 0.86
CA HIS A 90 21.81 1.49 0.74
C HIS A 90 20.47 2.00 0.21
N THR A 91 19.73 1.10 -0.42
CA THR A 91 18.28 1.27 -0.65
C THR A 91 17.55 0.83 0.62
N HIS A 92 16.57 1.61 1.07
CA HIS A 92 15.84 1.28 2.29
C HIS A 92 15.10 -0.05 2.17
N THR A 93 15.31 -0.93 3.16
CA THR A 93 14.54 -2.15 3.37
C THR A 93 13.63 -1.91 4.58
N TRP A 94 12.35 -1.72 4.30
CA TRP A 94 11.35 -1.39 5.30
C TRP A 94 10.86 -2.66 6.01
N ASP A 95 10.59 -2.55 7.32
CA ASP A 95 9.90 -3.57 8.10
C ASP A 95 8.42 -3.69 7.68
N ALA A 96 7.64 -4.53 8.38
CA ALA A 96 6.22 -4.72 8.13
C ALA A 96 5.37 -3.47 8.45
N GLY A 97 5.94 -2.48 9.11
CA GLY A 97 5.27 -1.26 9.57
C GLY A 97 4.35 -1.50 10.76
N VAL A 98 4.24 -0.48 11.60
CA VAL A 98 3.36 -0.46 12.79
C VAL A 98 2.34 0.67 12.63
N VAL A 99 1.08 0.40 12.96
CA VAL A 99 0.04 1.44 13.02
C VAL A 99 0.32 2.32 14.23
N THR A 100 0.78 3.55 13.98
CA THR A 100 1.08 4.54 15.02
C THR A 100 -0.11 5.44 15.32
N GLN A 101 -1.04 5.54 14.38
CA GLN A 101 -2.33 6.19 14.56
C GLN A 101 -3.40 5.39 13.83
N LYS A 102 -4.39 4.88 14.57
CA LYS A 102 -5.53 4.19 13.95
C LYS A 102 -6.41 5.18 13.19
N PRO A 103 -6.93 4.80 12.00
CA PRO A 103 -7.91 5.62 11.31
C PRO A 103 -9.23 5.66 12.10
N THR A 104 -9.92 6.79 12.02
CA THR A 104 -11.30 6.94 12.51
C THR A 104 -12.26 7.04 11.32
N ALA A 105 -13.54 7.25 11.58
CA ALA A 105 -14.52 7.47 10.53
C ALA A 105 -14.17 8.65 9.60
N THR A 106 -13.62 9.72 10.14
CA THR A 106 -13.37 10.98 9.43
C THR A 106 -11.89 11.30 9.24
N GLU A 107 -11.01 10.74 10.08
CA GLU A 107 -9.58 11.04 10.07
C GLU A 107 -8.77 9.82 9.59
N PRO A 108 -7.81 10.03 8.70
CA PRO A 108 -6.92 8.96 8.29
C PRO A 108 -6.01 8.52 9.44
N GLY A 109 -5.70 7.25 9.48
CA GLY A 109 -4.67 6.68 10.33
C GLY A 109 -3.27 6.87 9.74
N VAL A 110 -2.26 6.43 10.47
CA VAL A 110 -0.85 6.48 10.05
C VAL A 110 -0.19 5.14 10.33
N LYS A 111 0.42 4.56 9.31
CA LYS A 111 1.31 3.40 9.43
C LYS A 111 2.76 3.87 9.27
N THR A 112 3.59 3.55 10.24
CA THR A 112 5.01 3.90 10.26
C THR A 112 5.86 2.67 9.98
N PHE A 113 6.74 2.78 9.01
CA PHE A 113 7.72 1.76 8.65
C PHE A 113 9.11 2.21 9.08
N THR A 114 9.92 1.28 9.56
CA THR A 114 11.30 1.54 9.95
C THR A 114 12.25 0.77 9.03
N CYS A 115 13.27 1.46 8.52
CA CYS A 115 14.30 0.78 7.76
C CYS A 115 15.12 -0.14 8.68
N THR A 116 15.18 -1.42 8.36
CA THR A 116 15.87 -2.45 9.16
C THR A 116 17.39 -2.28 9.16
N ILE A 117 17.95 -1.44 8.27
CA ILE A 117 19.39 -1.21 8.13
C ILE A 117 19.82 0.07 8.84
N CYS A 118 19.10 1.20 8.65
CA CYS A 118 19.53 2.51 9.15
C CYS A 118 18.62 3.11 10.21
N GLY A 119 17.48 2.49 10.52
CA GLY A 119 16.52 3.00 11.50
C GLY A 119 15.70 4.22 11.04
N GLU A 120 15.88 4.69 9.81
CA GLU A 120 15.07 5.78 9.26
C GLU A 120 13.61 5.35 9.12
N THR A 121 12.68 6.27 9.39
CA THR A 121 11.24 5.97 9.33
C THR A 121 10.57 6.67 8.15
N LYS A 122 9.58 6.03 7.58
CA LYS A 122 8.60 6.63 6.66
C LYS A 122 7.19 6.36 7.17
N THR A 123 6.25 7.22 6.80
CA THR A 123 4.85 7.05 7.13
C THR A 123 4.00 6.91 5.87
N GLU A 124 2.98 6.07 5.95
CA GLU A 124 1.94 5.98 4.92
C GLU A 124 0.57 6.22 5.58
N PRO A 125 -0.32 7.00 4.95
CA PRO A 125 -1.64 7.21 5.47
C PRO A 125 -2.48 5.94 5.33
N ILE A 126 -3.22 5.61 6.37
CA ILE A 126 -4.30 4.62 6.31
C ILE A 126 -5.58 5.42 6.04
N PRO A 127 -6.33 5.15 4.97
CA PRO A 127 -7.57 5.88 4.70
C PRO A 127 -8.50 5.89 5.91
N ALA A 128 -9.22 7.01 6.12
CA ALA A 128 -10.31 7.07 7.08
C ALA A 128 -11.30 5.95 6.78
N THR A 129 -11.87 5.33 7.80
CA THR A 129 -12.76 4.18 7.63
C THR A 129 -14.06 4.56 6.93
N GLY A 130 -14.44 5.83 6.98
CA GLY A 130 -15.71 6.34 6.45
C GLY A 130 -16.94 5.84 7.20
N VAL A 131 -16.78 4.84 8.06
CA VAL A 131 -17.83 4.30 8.90
C VAL A 131 -17.74 4.98 10.27
N PRO A 132 -18.76 5.63 10.77
CA PRO A 132 -18.78 6.16 12.13
C PRO A 132 -18.46 5.06 13.14
N ASP A 133 -17.74 5.39 14.22
CA ASP A 133 -17.42 4.43 15.30
C ASP A 133 -18.70 3.75 15.86
N VAL A 134 -19.82 4.44 15.73
CA VAL A 134 -21.16 3.89 15.97
C VAL A 134 -22.05 4.36 14.82
N CYS A 135 -22.61 3.43 14.05
CA CYS A 135 -23.56 3.77 13.00
C CYS A 135 -24.81 4.43 13.62
N PRO A 136 -25.16 5.66 13.22
CA PRO A 136 -26.34 6.35 13.77
C PRO A 136 -27.66 5.75 13.30
N GLY A 137 -27.61 4.80 12.35
CA GLY A 137 -28.80 4.30 11.66
C GLY A 137 -29.34 5.26 10.60
N GLY A 138 -30.41 4.86 9.93
CA GLY A 138 -31.07 5.68 8.91
C GLY A 138 -30.35 5.73 7.55
N PRO A 139 -30.72 6.70 6.68
CA PRO A 139 -30.28 6.71 5.27
C PRO A 139 -28.77 6.82 5.03
N THR A 140 -28.01 7.25 6.03
CA THR A 140 -26.55 7.35 5.95
C THR A 140 -25.82 6.05 6.30
N CYS A 141 -26.56 5.06 6.82
CA CYS A 141 -26.03 3.75 7.15
C CYS A 141 -25.83 2.92 5.87
N PRO A 142 -24.65 2.36 5.60
CA PRO A 142 -24.40 1.52 4.42
C PRO A 142 -25.39 0.38 4.24
N GLY A 143 -25.82 -0.25 5.32
CA GLY A 143 -26.82 -1.32 5.32
C GLY A 143 -28.27 -0.89 5.21
N TYR A 144 -28.58 0.41 5.15
CA TYR A 144 -29.95 0.94 5.17
C TYR A 144 -30.86 0.40 4.05
N ALA A 145 -30.30 0.06 2.92
CA ALA A 145 -31.04 -0.51 1.78
C ALA A 145 -31.60 -1.91 2.06
N PHE A 146 -31.11 -2.60 3.09
CA PHE A 146 -31.53 -3.95 3.43
C PHE A 146 -32.59 -3.93 4.54
N ARG A 147 -33.80 -4.38 4.21
CA ARG A 147 -34.96 -4.37 5.12
C ARG A 147 -34.79 -5.27 6.36
N ASP A 148 -33.86 -6.22 6.31
CA ASP A 148 -33.56 -7.16 7.38
C ASP A 148 -32.21 -6.82 8.09
N MET A 149 -31.72 -5.62 7.87
CA MET A 149 -30.55 -5.11 8.60
C MET A 149 -30.89 -4.98 10.08
N PRO A 150 -30.09 -5.53 11.01
CA PRO A 150 -30.28 -5.36 12.43
C PRO A 150 -30.34 -3.87 12.81
N VAL A 151 -31.04 -3.54 13.91
CA VAL A 151 -31.05 -2.15 14.41
C VAL A 151 -29.67 -1.74 14.93
N PRO A 152 -29.32 -0.44 14.96
CA PRO A 152 -27.97 0.02 15.37
C PRO A 152 -27.51 -0.42 16.76
N THR A 153 -28.44 -0.74 17.67
CA THR A 153 -28.15 -1.24 19.02
C THR A 153 -27.90 -2.76 19.06
N ASP A 154 -28.11 -3.47 17.96
CA ASP A 154 -27.87 -4.89 17.88
C ASP A 154 -26.36 -5.13 17.61
N TRP A 155 -25.79 -6.12 18.27
CA TRP A 155 -24.38 -6.50 18.14
C TRP A 155 -23.95 -6.83 16.70
N ALA A 156 -24.89 -7.27 15.87
CA ALA A 156 -24.64 -7.67 14.48
C ALA A 156 -24.61 -6.49 13.51
N HIS A 157 -25.16 -5.33 13.92
CA HIS A 157 -25.31 -4.17 13.03
C HIS A 157 -23.95 -3.65 12.54
N GLU A 158 -23.07 -3.33 13.47
CA GLU A 158 -21.80 -2.68 13.19
C GLU A 158 -20.92 -3.50 12.25
N GLY A 159 -20.77 -4.81 12.51
CA GLY A 159 -19.98 -5.70 11.66
C GLY A 159 -20.54 -5.84 10.25
N LEU A 160 -21.88 -5.94 10.11
CA LEU A 160 -22.51 -6.00 8.80
C LEU A 160 -22.39 -4.69 8.05
N ASP A 161 -22.61 -3.57 8.72
CA ASP A 161 -22.51 -2.24 8.14
C ASP A 161 -21.09 -1.96 7.62
N TYR A 162 -20.08 -2.27 8.44
CA TYR A 162 -18.68 -2.24 8.07
C TYR A 162 -18.39 -3.05 6.80
N CYS A 163 -18.80 -4.32 6.78
CA CYS A 163 -18.52 -5.20 5.65
C CYS A 163 -19.29 -4.80 4.37
N ILE A 164 -20.50 -4.22 4.51
CA ILE A 164 -21.27 -3.68 3.38
C ILE A 164 -20.60 -2.44 2.83
N TYR A 165 -20.18 -1.51 3.69
CA TYR A 165 -19.48 -0.29 3.31
C TYR A 165 -18.22 -0.58 2.49
N HIS A 166 -17.42 -1.54 2.94
CA HIS A 166 -16.18 -1.95 2.24
C HIS A 166 -16.43 -2.88 1.04
N GLY A 167 -17.69 -3.24 0.74
CA GLY A 167 -18.02 -4.15 -0.35
C GLY A 167 -17.60 -5.61 -0.12
N TYR A 168 -17.23 -5.98 1.12
CA TYR A 168 -16.82 -7.34 1.46
C TYR A 168 -18.01 -8.30 1.47
N ILE A 169 -19.14 -7.84 2.01
CA ILE A 169 -20.40 -8.58 2.03
C ILE A 169 -21.43 -7.86 1.17
N ALA A 170 -22.04 -8.61 0.25
CA ALA A 170 -23.21 -8.17 -0.52
C ALA A 170 -24.50 -8.73 0.09
N GLY A 171 -25.63 -8.17 -0.30
CA GLY A 171 -26.94 -8.74 0.02
C GLY A 171 -27.11 -10.16 -0.54
N THR A 172 -27.98 -10.93 0.08
CA THR A 172 -28.48 -12.22 -0.46
C THR A 172 -29.56 -11.99 -1.52
N SER A 173 -30.12 -10.78 -1.54
CA SER A 173 -30.99 -10.27 -2.60
C SER A 173 -30.78 -8.74 -2.70
N ALA A 174 -31.52 -8.09 -3.60
CA ALA A 174 -31.50 -6.63 -3.72
C ALA A 174 -31.94 -5.89 -2.43
N SER A 175 -32.64 -6.55 -1.52
CA SER A 175 -33.23 -5.93 -0.33
C SER A 175 -33.02 -6.71 0.98
N THR A 176 -32.20 -7.75 0.97
CA THR A 176 -31.91 -8.56 2.17
C THR A 176 -30.44 -8.88 2.28
N VAL A 177 -29.88 -8.86 3.50
CA VAL A 177 -28.51 -9.26 3.83
C VAL A 177 -28.46 -10.60 4.56
N SER A 178 -29.60 -11.07 5.07
CA SER A 178 -29.79 -12.33 5.81
C SER A 178 -28.82 -12.50 6.98
N PRO A 179 -28.87 -11.67 8.03
CA PRO A 179 -27.93 -11.67 9.15
C PRO A 179 -27.80 -13.04 9.84
N ASN A 180 -28.92 -13.72 10.02
CA ASN A 180 -28.99 -15.03 10.67
C ASN A 180 -28.81 -16.19 9.69
N GLY A 181 -28.68 -15.91 8.40
CA GLY A 181 -28.36 -16.94 7.40
C GLY A 181 -26.97 -17.50 7.63
N VAL A 182 -26.81 -18.81 7.42
CA VAL A 182 -25.49 -19.46 7.57
C VAL A 182 -24.58 -19.01 6.44
N CYS A 183 -23.32 -18.78 6.77
CA CYS A 183 -22.30 -18.47 5.77
C CYS A 183 -21.71 -19.74 5.19
N THR A 184 -21.65 -19.84 3.86
CA THR A 184 -21.01 -21.01 3.22
C THR A 184 -19.48 -20.80 3.13
N ARG A 185 -18.77 -21.90 2.90
CA ARG A 185 -17.31 -21.88 2.73
C ARG A 185 -16.91 -21.05 1.53
N ALA A 186 -17.64 -21.13 0.41
CA ALA A 186 -17.43 -20.28 -0.75
C ALA A 186 -17.66 -18.79 -0.46
N GLN A 187 -18.69 -18.46 0.33
CA GLN A 187 -18.95 -17.07 0.73
C GLN A 187 -17.80 -16.51 1.55
N LEU A 188 -17.32 -17.22 2.57
CA LEU A 188 -16.19 -16.75 3.38
C LEU A 188 -14.95 -16.50 2.53
N VAL A 189 -14.59 -17.43 1.67
CA VAL A 189 -13.39 -17.29 0.83
C VAL A 189 -13.54 -16.14 -0.16
N SER A 190 -14.74 -15.93 -0.72
CA SER A 190 -15.01 -14.78 -1.60
C SER A 190 -14.97 -13.44 -0.86
N ILE A 191 -15.36 -13.41 0.41
CA ILE A 191 -15.20 -12.23 1.25
C ILE A 191 -13.71 -11.90 1.42
N LEU A 192 -12.88 -12.87 1.80
CA LEU A 192 -11.43 -12.67 1.95
C LEU A 192 -10.73 -12.30 0.63
N TYR A 193 -11.21 -12.82 -0.50
CA TYR A 193 -10.74 -12.47 -1.83
C TYR A 193 -11.03 -10.99 -2.16
N ARG A 194 -12.21 -10.47 -1.80
CA ARG A 194 -12.56 -9.05 -1.92
C ARG A 194 -11.72 -8.16 -1.02
N VAL A 195 -11.45 -8.59 0.21
CA VAL A 195 -10.50 -7.90 1.11
C VAL A 195 -9.14 -7.70 0.44
N GLN A 196 -8.69 -8.64 -0.40
CA GLN A 196 -7.44 -8.55 -1.17
C GLN A 196 -7.58 -7.84 -2.53
N GLY A 197 -8.73 -7.22 -2.81
CA GLY A 197 -8.96 -6.49 -4.05
C GLY A 197 -9.14 -7.36 -5.29
N GLU A 198 -9.58 -8.61 -5.11
CA GLU A 198 -9.93 -9.55 -6.19
C GLU A 198 -8.82 -9.73 -7.25
N PRO A 199 -7.60 -10.12 -6.87
CA PRO A 199 -6.49 -10.22 -7.79
C PRO A 199 -6.74 -11.29 -8.88
N THR A 200 -6.73 -10.90 -10.14
CA THR A 200 -6.95 -11.80 -11.28
C THR A 200 -5.73 -12.67 -11.62
N THR A 201 -4.56 -12.28 -11.11
CA THR A 201 -3.29 -13.01 -11.29
C THR A 201 -2.63 -13.26 -9.94
N VAL A 202 -2.27 -14.52 -9.67
CA VAL A 202 -1.66 -14.96 -8.42
C VAL A 202 -0.44 -15.84 -8.71
N LYS A 203 0.72 -15.49 -8.12
CA LYS A 203 1.99 -16.22 -8.32
C LYS A 203 2.31 -16.49 -9.81
N GLY A 204 1.97 -15.56 -10.68
CA GLY A 204 2.18 -15.66 -12.13
C GLY A 204 1.11 -16.45 -12.90
N TYR A 205 0.08 -16.94 -12.22
CA TYR A 205 -1.04 -17.64 -12.83
C TYR A 205 -2.26 -16.73 -12.97
N GLU A 206 -2.79 -16.61 -14.18
CA GLU A 206 -4.06 -15.96 -14.45
C GLU A 206 -5.20 -16.90 -14.07
N LEU A 207 -5.97 -16.54 -13.02
CA LEU A 207 -6.94 -17.44 -12.38
C LEU A 207 -7.99 -17.98 -13.33
N SER A 208 -8.54 -17.12 -14.20
CA SER A 208 -9.56 -17.47 -15.17
C SER A 208 -9.11 -18.52 -16.21
N LYS A 209 -7.79 -18.71 -16.38
CA LYS A 209 -7.22 -19.70 -17.31
C LYS A 209 -6.94 -21.06 -16.67
N LEU A 210 -7.02 -21.15 -15.34
CA LEU A 210 -6.75 -22.38 -14.62
C LEU A 210 -7.91 -23.39 -14.76
N ARG A 211 -7.61 -24.67 -14.55
CA ARG A 211 -8.65 -25.72 -14.41
C ARG A 211 -9.42 -25.50 -13.11
N ALA A 212 -10.49 -26.28 -12.89
CA ALA A 212 -11.18 -26.28 -11.60
C ALA A 212 -10.19 -26.54 -10.44
N PRO A 213 -10.26 -25.76 -9.33
CA PRO A 213 -9.34 -25.93 -8.21
C PRO A 213 -9.57 -27.22 -7.43
N PHE A 214 -10.80 -27.70 -7.42
CA PHE A 214 -11.26 -28.94 -6.81
C PHE A 214 -12.33 -29.56 -7.71
N ASP A 215 -12.57 -30.86 -7.56
CA ASP A 215 -13.52 -31.61 -8.40
C ASP A 215 -14.97 -31.14 -8.24
N ASP A 216 -15.30 -30.58 -7.06
CA ASP A 216 -16.61 -30.03 -6.71
C ASP A 216 -16.72 -28.51 -6.89
N VAL A 217 -15.71 -27.88 -7.53
CA VAL A 217 -15.70 -26.44 -7.83
C VAL A 217 -15.73 -26.23 -9.33
N PRO A 218 -16.91 -26.12 -9.96
CA PRO A 218 -17.04 -25.89 -11.40
C PRO A 218 -16.38 -24.57 -11.81
N ARG A 219 -15.93 -24.50 -13.07
CA ARG A 219 -15.42 -23.25 -13.66
C ARG A 219 -16.56 -22.25 -13.89
N GLY A 220 -16.23 -20.96 -13.76
CA GLY A 220 -17.16 -19.88 -14.10
C GLY A 220 -18.23 -19.62 -13.04
N GLN A 221 -18.14 -20.25 -11.88
CA GLN A 221 -18.96 -19.85 -10.73
C GLN A 221 -18.40 -18.56 -10.10
N TRP A 222 -19.25 -17.81 -9.43
CA TRP A 222 -18.89 -16.54 -8.77
C TRP A 222 -17.77 -16.69 -7.71
N TYR A 223 -17.55 -17.90 -7.22
CA TYR A 223 -16.53 -18.22 -6.21
C TYR A 223 -15.28 -18.91 -6.79
N THR A 224 -15.26 -19.28 -8.09
CA THR A 224 -14.17 -20.11 -8.64
C THR A 224 -12.80 -19.45 -8.49
N ASP A 225 -12.68 -18.18 -8.86
CA ASP A 225 -11.42 -17.44 -8.80
C ASP A 225 -10.99 -17.21 -7.35
N ALA A 226 -11.94 -16.92 -6.46
CA ALA A 226 -11.69 -16.77 -5.03
C ALA A 226 -11.12 -18.07 -4.40
N ILE A 227 -11.68 -19.22 -4.75
CA ILE A 227 -11.19 -20.52 -4.27
C ILE A 227 -9.82 -20.84 -4.85
N TRP A 228 -9.56 -20.53 -6.13
CA TRP A 228 -8.22 -20.64 -6.72
C TRP A 228 -7.19 -19.79 -6.00
N TRP A 229 -7.52 -18.50 -5.81
CA TRP A 229 -6.67 -17.58 -5.06
C TRP A 229 -6.34 -18.14 -3.67
N ALA A 230 -7.36 -18.53 -2.91
CA ALA A 230 -7.18 -19.03 -1.55
C ALA A 230 -6.33 -20.31 -1.49
N LYS A 231 -6.50 -21.22 -2.46
CA LYS A 231 -5.69 -22.44 -2.60
C LYS A 231 -4.24 -22.12 -2.92
N LEU A 232 -3.98 -21.27 -3.91
CA LEU A 232 -2.63 -20.89 -4.33
C LEU A 232 -1.88 -20.11 -3.23
N MET A 233 -2.60 -19.32 -2.45
CA MET A 233 -2.03 -18.55 -1.33
C MET A 233 -1.91 -19.38 -0.05
N GLY A 234 -2.43 -20.61 -0.03
CA GLY A 234 -2.38 -21.49 1.15
C GLY A 234 -3.34 -21.08 2.26
N VAL A 235 -4.35 -20.26 1.95
CA VAL A 235 -5.40 -19.86 2.90
C VAL A 235 -6.35 -20.99 3.19
N VAL A 236 -6.64 -21.84 2.19
CA VAL A 236 -7.50 -23.02 2.31
C VAL A 236 -6.86 -24.29 1.75
N ALA A 237 -7.20 -25.42 2.32
CA ALA A 237 -6.72 -26.73 1.88
C ALA A 237 -7.82 -27.65 1.27
N GLY A 238 -9.07 -27.29 1.37
CA GLY A 238 -10.19 -28.16 1.01
C GLY A 238 -10.67 -29.02 2.19
N THR A 239 -11.76 -29.75 1.98
CA THR A 239 -12.31 -30.76 2.92
C THR A 239 -11.68 -32.13 2.70
N SER A 240 -11.11 -32.35 1.51
CA SER A 240 -10.26 -33.46 1.15
C SER A 240 -9.18 -33.00 0.16
N ALA A 241 -8.37 -33.91 -0.33
CA ALA A 241 -7.37 -33.62 -1.38
C ALA A 241 -8.00 -33.07 -2.66
N THR A 242 -9.24 -33.47 -2.99
CA THR A 242 -9.93 -33.18 -4.26
C THR A 242 -11.22 -32.38 -4.10
N THR A 243 -11.72 -32.16 -2.88
CA THR A 243 -12.99 -31.49 -2.64
C THR A 243 -12.81 -30.26 -1.74
N PHE A 244 -13.60 -29.22 -2.00
CA PHE A 244 -13.65 -27.98 -1.21
C PHE A 244 -14.94 -27.85 -0.41
N ASP A 245 -16.05 -28.40 -0.91
CA ASP A 245 -17.40 -28.25 -0.39
C ASP A 245 -17.85 -26.76 -0.36
N PRO A 246 -17.99 -26.10 -1.55
CA PRO A 246 -18.24 -24.67 -1.63
C PRO A 246 -19.56 -24.21 -0.99
N GLU A 247 -20.59 -25.05 -1.05
CA GLU A 247 -21.92 -24.77 -0.48
C GLU A 247 -22.07 -25.28 0.97
N GLY A 248 -21.05 -25.98 1.47
CA GLY A 248 -21.02 -26.42 2.87
C GLY A 248 -20.96 -25.25 3.83
N GLU A 249 -21.65 -25.36 4.95
CA GLU A 249 -21.67 -24.35 6.00
C GLU A 249 -20.29 -24.21 6.65
N ILE A 250 -19.81 -22.98 6.83
CA ILE A 250 -18.52 -22.77 7.50
C ILE A 250 -18.69 -22.92 9.00
N THR A 251 -17.93 -23.81 9.61
CA THR A 251 -17.91 -23.92 11.07
C THR A 251 -17.02 -22.87 11.71
N ARG A 252 -17.26 -22.56 12.98
CA ARG A 252 -16.48 -21.55 13.72
C ARG A 252 -14.99 -21.94 13.84
N GLU A 253 -14.69 -23.23 14.01
CA GLU A 253 -13.30 -23.69 14.03
C GLU A 253 -12.64 -23.64 12.65
N GLN A 254 -13.36 -23.90 11.56
CA GLN A 254 -12.87 -23.73 10.19
C GLN A 254 -12.62 -22.25 9.87
N LEU A 255 -13.50 -21.36 10.32
CA LEU A 255 -13.31 -19.92 10.20
C LEU A 255 -12.01 -19.46 10.88
N ALA A 256 -11.75 -19.91 12.11
CA ALA A 256 -10.51 -19.60 12.83
C ALA A 256 -9.26 -20.05 12.06
N VAL A 257 -9.27 -21.28 11.51
CA VAL A 257 -8.15 -21.82 10.71
C VAL A 257 -7.92 -21.02 9.43
N ILE A 258 -8.97 -20.66 8.72
CA ILE A 258 -8.87 -19.88 7.47
C ILE A 258 -8.30 -18.48 7.76
N LEU A 259 -8.78 -17.79 8.79
CA LEU A 259 -8.26 -16.48 9.20
C LEU A 259 -6.81 -16.54 9.67
N TYR A 260 -6.44 -17.57 10.40
CA TYR A 260 -5.05 -17.79 10.82
C TYR A 260 -4.11 -17.98 9.64
N ASN A 261 -4.49 -18.84 8.67
CA ASN A 261 -3.72 -19.04 7.46
C ASN A 261 -3.61 -17.77 6.61
N TYR A 262 -4.70 -17.01 6.51
CA TYR A 262 -4.71 -15.70 5.86
C TYR A 262 -3.70 -14.75 6.53
N THR A 263 -3.73 -14.64 7.87
CA THR A 263 -2.79 -13.79 8.61
C THR A 263 -1.34 -14.20 8.37
N LYS A 264 -1.03 -15.48 8.40
CA LYS A 264 0.33 -15.96 8.09
C LYS A 264 0.81 -15.58 6.69
N GLN A 265 -0.10 -15.50 5.73
CA GLN A 265 0.23 -15.20 4.34
C GLN A 265 0.35 -13.71 4.07
N PHE A 266 -0.55 -12.89 4.63
CA PHE A 266 -0.69 -11.48 4.24
C PHE A 266 -0.24 -10.48 5.30
N ALA A 267 -0.18 -10.91 6.56
CA ALA A 267 0.24 -10.08 7.70
C ALA A 267 1.09 -10.87 8.70
N PRO A 268 2.20 -11.47 8.24
CA PRO A 268 3.06 -12.27 9.13
C PRO A 268 3.60 -11.39 10.27
N GLY A 269 3.45 -11.87 11.49
CA GLY A 269 3.87 -11.14 12.70
C GLY A 269 2.81 -10.22 13.32
N SER A 270 1.65 -10.05 12.69
CA SER A 270 0.47 -9.44 13.33
C SER A 270 -0.35 -10.51 14.08
N LEU A 271 -1.21 -10.05 15.02
CA LEU A 271 -2.12 -10.93 15.77
C LEU A 271 -1.38 -12.13 16.41
N THR A 272 -0.34 -11.85 17.19
CA THR A 272 0.52 -12.89 17.77
C THR A 272 0.03 -13.46 19.10
N ALA A 273 -1.04 -12.89 19.69
CA ALA A 273 -1.56 -13.34 20.97
C ALA A 273 -2.17 -14.75 20.86
N THR A 274 -1.99 -15.54 21.92
CA THR A 274 -2.63 -16.86 22.05
C THR A 274 -3.44 -16.87 23.34
N GLY A 275 -4.74 -17.15 23.22
CA GLY A 275 -5.67 -17.21 24.34
C GLY A 275 -5.76 -18.61 24.96
N SER A 276 -6.27 -18.67 26.16
CA SER A 276 -6.62 -19.94 26.81
C SER A 276 -8.05 -20.34 26.43
N LEU A 277 -8.25 -21.58 26.00
CA LEU A 277 -9.57 -22.15 25.79
C LEU A 277 -10.22 -22.68 27.07
N ALA A 278 -9.46 -22.77 28.18
CA ALA A 278 -9.91 -23.38 29.42
C ALA A 278 -11.12 -22.66 30.08
N GLY A 279 -11.37 -21.41 29.72
CA GLY A 279 -12.52 -20.65 30.20
C GLY A 279 -13.86 -21.01 29.52
N PHE A 280 -13.83 -21.84 28.48
CA PHE A 280 -15.03 -22.23 27.73
C PHE A 280 -15.42 -23.66 28.09
N PRO A 281 -16.68 -23.91 28.50
CA PRO A 281 -17.14 -25.26 28.91
C PRO A 281 -16.99 -26.31 27.81
N ASP A 282 -17.05 -25.90 26.56
CA ASP A 282 -16.99 -26.77 25.38
C ASP A 282 -15.60 -26.78 24.70
N ALA A 283 -14.56 -26.31 25.39
CA ALA A 283 -13.19 -26.32 24.86
C ALA A 283 -12.70 -27.72 24.42
N ALA A 284 -13.18 -28.78 25.07
CA ALA A 284 -12.87 -30.16 24.70
C ALA A 284 -13.46 -30.58 23.33
N SER A 285 -14.51 -29.88 22.86
CA SER A 285 -15.15 -30.15 21.57
C SER A 285 -14.39 -29.55 20.39
N VAL A 286 -13.37 -28.70 20.62
CA VAL A 286 -12.53 -28.16 19.56
C VAL A 286 -11.70 -29.29 18.96
N SER A 287 -11.80 -29.48 17.65
CA SER A 287 -11.05 -30.48 16.90
C SER A 287 -9.55 -30.30 17.09
N SER A 288 -8.80 -31.40 17.17
CA SER A 288 -7.34 -31.36 17.42
C SER A 288 -6.59 -30.52 16.36
N TRP A 289 -7.04 -30.55 15.11
CA TRP A 289 -6.46 -29.81 14.00
C TRP A 289 -6.74 -28.28 14.03
N ALA A 290 -7.74 -27.83 14.82
CA ALA A 290 -8.13 -26.42 14.91
C ALA A 290 -7.80 -25.79 16.27
N ARG A 291 -7.23 -26.55 17.20
CA ARG A 291 -7.05 -26.11 18.59
C ARG A 291 -6.12 -24.91 18.72
N THR A 292 -5.03 -24.92 17.97
CA THR A 292 -4.04 -23.81 17.95
C THR A 292 -4.66 -22.55 17.38
N GLU A 293 -5.36 -22.66 16.27
CA GLU A 293 -5.97 -21.54 15.55
C GLU A 293 -7.16 -20.96 16.29
N MET A 294 -7.93 -21.82 16.98
CA MET A 294 -9.00 -21.36 17.85
C MET A 294 -8.44 -20.60 19.07
N ALA A 295 -7.36 -21.09 19.69
CA ALA A 295 -6.68 -20.39 20.79
C ALA A 295 -6.10 -19.04 20.30
N TRP A 296 -5.55 -18.99 19.10
CA TRP A 296 -5.13 -17.76 18.46
C TRP A 296 -6.30 -16.79 18.25
N ALA A 297 -7.43 -17.26 17.70
CA ALA A 297 -8.59 -16.42 17.46
C ALA A 297 -9.18 -15.85 18.75
N VAL A 298 -9.20 -16.63 19.84
CA VAL A 298 -9.62 -16.18 21.16
C VAL A 298 -8.62 -15.16 21.74
N GLY A 299 -7.31 -15.44 21.66
CA GLY A 299 -6.27 -14.56 22.20
C GLY A 299 -6.23 -13.18 21.54
N ASN A 300 -6.59 -13.10 20.27
CA ASN A 300 -6.67 -11.83 19.53
C ASN A 300 -8.08 -11.20 19.53
N GLY A 301 -9.01 -11.72 20.34
CA GLY A 301 -10.35 -11.15 20.51
C GLY A 301 -11.28 -11.31 19.31
N LEU A 302 -10.91 -12.16 18.32
CA LEU A 302 -11.72 -12.40 17.13
C LEU A 302 -12.93 -13.25 17.45
N ILE A 303 -12.75 -14.26 18.29
CA ILE A 303 -13.82 -15.14 18.79
C ILE A 303 -13.89 -15.00 20.30
N SER A 304 -15.01 -14.50 20.79
CA SER A 304 -15.30 -14.31 22.24
C SER A 304 -16.31 -15.33 22.78
N GLY A 305 -16.75 -16.27 21.97
CA GLY A 305 -17.80 -17.22 22.31
C GLY A 305 -19.21 -16.74 21.99
N THR A 306 -20.17 -17.64 22.13
CA THR A 306 -21.62 -17.39 21.97
C THR A 306 -22.34 -17.81 23.24
N GLY A 307 -23.48 -17.22 23.53
CA GLY A 307 -24.28 -17.54 24.71
C GLY A 307 -24.99 -16.31 25.27
N SER A 308 -25.94 -16.54 26.15
CA SER A 308 -26.59 -15.50 26.93
C SER A 308 -26.24 -15.66 28.41
N GLY A 309 -25.85 -14.57 29.07
CA GLY A 309 -25.48 -14.57 30.47
C GLY A 309 -23.95 -14.67 30.70
N SER A 310 -23.54 -15.23 31.85
CA SER A 310 -22.13 -15.25 32.28
C SER A 310 -21.27 -16.38 31.67
N VAL A 311 -21.88 -17.27 30.88
CA VAL A 311 -21.19 -18.44 30.31
C VAL A 311 -21.16 -18.32 28.78
N ALA A 312 -19.96 -18.26 28.23
CA ALA A 312 -19.71 -18.25 26.79
C ALA A 312 -19.28 -19.64 26.31
N TYR A 313 -19.73 -20.04 25.12
CA TYR A 313 -19.36 -21.29 24.46
C TYR A 313 -18.66 -20.99 23.14
N LEU A 314 -17.62 -21.77 22.81
CA LEU A 314 -16.93 -21.66 21.52
C LEU A 314 -17.81 -22.12 20.35
N THR A 315 -18.63 -23.13 20.61
CA THR A 315 -19.42 -23.85 19.57
C THR A 315 -18.60 -24.15 18.31
N PRO A 316 -17.47 -24.88 18.45
CA PRO A 316 -16.45 -24.97 17.39
C PRO A 316 -17.01 -25.56 16.09
N GLN A 317 -17.86 -26.58 16.17
CA GLN A 317 -18.51 -27.24 15.02
C GLN A 317 -19.82 -26.59 14.61
N GLY A 318 -20.29 -25.60 15.36
CA GLY A 318 -21.48 -24.82 14.98
C GLY A 318 -21.19 -23.94 13.77
N SER A 319 -22.18 -23.84 12.87
CA SER A 319 -22.09 -23.03 11.67
C SER A 319 -22.08 -21.55 12.04
N ALA A 320 -21.23 -20.77 11.39
CA ALA A 320 -21.17 -19.32 11.58
C ALA A 320 -22.24 -18.64 10.72
N THR A 321 -23.01 -17.72 11.33
CA THR A 321 -23.95 -16.89 10.59
C THR A 321 -23.22 -15.76 9.85
N ARG A 322 -23.86 -15.17 8.85
CA ARG A 322 -23.33 -14.02 8.12
C ARG A 322 -23.00 -12.84 9.02
N ALA A 323 -23.85 -12.57 10.02
CA ALA A 323 -23.57 -11.55 11.03
C ALA A 323 -22.35 -11.88 11.89
N GLN A 324 -22.17 -13.14 12.29
CA GLN A 324 -20.99 -13.55 13.06
C GLN A 324 -19.72 -13.43 12.22
N VAL A 325 -19.76 -13.86 10.95
CA VAL A 325 -18.61 -13.69 10.03
C VAL A 325 -18.28 -12.22 9.85
N ALA A 326 -19.28 -11.35 9.65
CA ALA A 326 -19.09 -9.92 9.50
C ALA A 326 -18.45 -9.27 10.75
N ALA A 327 -18.97 -9.59 11.95
CA ALA A 327 -18.42 -9.06 13.20
C ALA A 327 -16.97 -9.55 13.47
N ILE A 328 -16.66 -10.80 13.14
CA ILE A 328 -15.31 -11.35 13.26
C ILE A 328 -14.38 -10.69 12.25
N LEU A 329 -14.83 -10.52 11.00
CA LEU A 329 -14.02 -9.91 9.94
C LEU A 329 -13.72 -8.44 10.23
N MET A 330 -14.70 -7.67 10.70
CA MET A 330 -14.48 -6.28 11.11
C MET A 330 -13.37 -6.18 12.17
N ARG A 331 -13.46 -6.99 13.25
CA ARG A 331 -12.43 -7.03 14.30
C ARG A 331 -11.08 -7.46 13.74
N PHE A 332 -11.08 -8.41 12.83
CA PHE A 332 -9.88 -8.92 12.17
C PHE A 332 -9.19 -7.83 11.35
N GLU A 333 -9.91 -7.14 10.48
CA GLU A 333 -9.39 -6.03 9.68
C GLU A 333 -8.88 -4.88 10.56
N GLN A 334 -9.64 -4.48 11.57
CA GLN A 334 -9.25 -3.44 12.51
C GLN A 334 -8.01 -3.81 13.34
N ALA A 335 -7.79 -5.08 13.61
CA ALA A 335 -6.62 -5.56 14.35
C ALA A 335 -5.38 -5.73 13.47
N MET A 336 -5.55 -5.86 12.15
CA MET A 336 -4.45 -5.93 11.17
C MET A 336 -4.06 -4.55 10.61
N ALA A 337 -4.98 -3.56 10.64
CA ALA A 337 -4.71 -2.18 10.25
C ALA A 337 -3.82 -1.47 11.28
#